data_e36d674a6054f886d0339016e7924550
#
_entry.id   e36d674a6054f886d0339016e7924550
#
_cell.length_a   1.000
_cell.length_b   1.000
_cell.length_c   1.000
_cell.angle_alpha   90.00
_cell.angle_beta   90.00
_cell.angle_gamma   90.00
#
_symmetry.space_group_name_H-M   'P 1'
#
loop_
_entity.id
_entity.type
_entity.pdbx_description
1 polymer ?
#
loop_
_entity_poly.entity_id
_entity_poly.type
_entity_poly.pdbx_seq_one_letter_code
_entity_poly.pdbx_strand_id
1 'polypeptide(L)'
;AYVTEVQKHGVAASIKHFPGDGRDERDQHLVTTINDLSCEEWMETYGAAYKAGIEAGAMTVMIGHIMQPAWSRKLRPGIADEDIMPATLAPELMGDLLRGELGFNGLVVTDATTMVGFNAAMPRRKSVPYSIAAGADMFLFPKNLKEDYQFMMDGIRDGILTEERVDEAVLRILGLKAALRLYE
;
A
#
# COMPACT_ATOMS: atom_id res chain seq x y z
N ALA A 1 -1.34 20.49 -8.64
CA ALA A 1 -2.11 21.61 -8.03
C ALA A 1 -2.67 21.21 -6.66
N TYR A 2 -3.58 20.21 -6.54
CA TYR A 2 -4.22 19.84 -5.26
C TYR A 2 -3.21 19.42 -4.18
N VAL A 3 -2.31 18.46 -4.49
CA VAL A 3 -1.24 18.00 -3.58
C VAL A 3 -0.42 19.18 -3.05
N THR A 4 0.09 19.99 -3.96
CA THR A 4 0.93 21.14 -3.62
C THR A 4 0.19 22.14 -2.72
N GLU A 5 -1.08 22.42 -3.02
CA GLU A 5 -1.84 23.43 -2.29
C GLU A 5 -2.19 22.95 -0.87
N VAL A 6 -2.65 21.71 -0.72
CA VAL A 6 -2.97 21.12 0.59
C VAL A 6 -1.73 21.08 1.50
N GLN A 7 -0.58 20.66 0.95
CA GLN A 7 0.65 20.52 1.75
C GLN A 7 1.26 21.84 2.20
N LYS A 8 1.01 22.98 1.50
CA LYS A 8 1.39 24.32 1.99
C LYS A 8 0.75 24.67 3.34
N HIS A 9 -0.38 24.05 3.67
CA HIS A 9 -1.08 24.27 4.93
C HIS A 9 -0.71 23.26 6.02
N GLY A 10 0.39 22.51 5.87
CA GLY A 10 0.87 21.56 6.87
C GLY A 10 0.03 20.27 6.95
N VAL A 11 -0.70 19.92 5.87
CA VAL A 11 -1.51 18.68 5.79
C VAL A 11 -0.92 17.77 4.72
N ALA A 12 -0.57 16.55 5.08
CA ALA A 12 -0.09 15.56 4.13
C ALA A 12 -1.20 15.15 3.15
N ALA A 13 -0.94 15.29 1.85
CA ALA A 13 -1.82 14.77 0.83
C ALA A 13 -1.56 13.27 0.62
N SER A 14 -2.63 12.49 0.47
CA SER A 14 -2.56 11.07 0.13
C SER A 14 -3.13 10.82 -1.26
N ILE A 15 -2.34 10.26 -2.17
CA ILE A 15 -2.84 9.82 -3.47
C ILE A 15 -3.34 8.39 -3.36
N LYS A 16 -4.54 8.08 -3.94
CA LYS A 16 -5.23 6.83 -3.68
C LYS A 16 -6.22 6.44 -4.78
N HIS A 17 -6.57 5.17 -4.87
CA HIS A 17 -6.04 4.01 -4.14
C HIS A 17 -5.11 3.24 -5.06
N PHE A 18 -3.83 3.14 -4.72
CA PHE A 18 -2.86 2.42 -5.56
C PHE A 18 -3.18 0.91 -5.61
N PRO A 19 -3.08 0.22 -6.75
CA PRO A 19 -2.58 0.65 -8.06
C PRO A 19 -3.61 1.32 -8.98
N GLY A 20 -4.79 1.66 -8.50
CA GLY A 20 -5.78 2.44 -9.23
C GLY A 20 -7.16 1.82 -9.24
N ASP A 21 -8.11 2.56 -8.66
CA ASP A 21 -9.54 2.26 -8.65
C ASP A 21 -10.24 2.64 -9.95
N GLY A 22 -11.46 2.12 -10.14
CA GLY A 22 -12.39 2.55 -11.18
C GLY A 22 -12.31 1.74 -12.48
N ARG A 23 -11.37 0.78 -12.60
CA ARG A 23 -11.34 -0.15 -13.72
C ARG A 23 -12.32 -1.31 -13.50
N ASP A 24 -12.42 -1.82 -12.27
CA ASP A 24 -13.42 -2.78 -11.84
C ASP A 24 -14.64 -2.01 -11.32
N GLU A 25 -15.83 -2.40 -11.73
CA GLU A 25 -17.10 -1.82 -11.26
C GLU A 25 -17.49 -2.24 -9.85
N ARG A 26 -16.83 -3.29 -9.33
CA ARG A 26 -17.09 -3.82 -7.99
C ARG A 26 -16.44 -2.95 -6.91
N ASP A 27 -17.00 -3.05 -5.70
CA ASP A 27 -16.53 -2.30 -4.54
C ASP A 27 -15.53 -3.13 -3.71
N GLN A 28 -14.31 -2.63 -3.50
CA GLN A 28 -13.29 -3.29 -2.68
C GLN A 28 -13.69 -3.43 -1.19
N HIS A 29 -14.73 -2.74 -0.72
CA HIS A 29 -15.31 -3.02 0.59
C HIS A 29 -15.96 -4.40 0.67
N LEU A 30 -16.47 -4.92 -0.47
CA LEU A 30 -17.26 -6.14 -0.56
C LEU A 30 -16.49 -7.29 -1.22
N VAL A 31 -15.44 -7.01 -1.99
CA VAL A 31 -14.68 -8.01 -2.74
C VAL A 31 -13.29 -7.47 -3.07
N THR A 32 -12.32 -8.34 -3.34
CA THR A 32 -11.06 -7.92 -3.96
C THR A 32 -11.32 -7.50 -5.40
N THR A 33 -10.96 -6.29 -5.77
CA THR A 33 -11.13 -5.74 -7.11
C THR A 33 -9.88 -5.95 -7.97
N ILE A 34 -10.02 -5.78 -9.29
CA ILE A 34 -8.95 -6.05 -10.25
C ILE A 34 -8.80 -4.85 -11.20
N ASN A 35 -7.60 -4.34 -11.30
CA ASN A 35 -7.20 -3.46 -12.40
C ASN A 35 -6.53 -4.35 -13.45
N ASP A 36 -7.24 -4.66 -14.52
CA ASP A 36 -6.87 -5.66 -15.54
C ASP A 36 -6.10 -5.06 -16.74
N LEU A 37 -5.68 -3.79 -16.64
CA LEU A 37 -4.91 -3.15 -17.71
C LEU A 37 -3.55 -3.83 -17.90
N SER A 38 -3.06 -3.82 -19.16
CA SER A 38 -1.66 -4.14 -19.45
C SER A 38 -0.71 -3.18 -18.72
N CYS A 39 0.57 -3.56 -18.61
CA CYS A 39 1.56 -2.67 -17.97
C CYS A 39 1.69 -1.34 -18.70
N GLU A 40 1.60 -1.36 -20.02
CA GLU A 40 1.69 -0.19 -20.91
C GLU A 40 0.49 0.74 -20.69
N GLU A 41 -0.74 0.22 -20.84
CA GLU A 41 -1.96 1.00 -20.63
C GLU A 41 -2.06 1.55 -19.20
N TRP A 42 -1.66 0.74 -18.21
CA TRP A 42 -1.61 1.18 -16.82
C TRP A 42 -0.62 2.34 -16.65
N MET A 43 0.58 2.25 -17.25
CA MET A 43 1.61 3.29 -17.13
C MET A 43 1.17 4.60 -17.80
N GLU A 44 0.48 4.51 -18.94
CA GLU A 44 -0.03 5.67 -19.68
C GLU A 44 -1.19 6.38 -18.96
N THR A 45 -1.92 5.68 -18.11
CA THR A 45 -3.11 6.19 -17.43
C THR A 45 -2.86 6.39 -15.92
N TYR A 46 -2.98 5.33 -15.13
CA TYR A 46 -2.77 5.38 -13.68
C TYR A 46 -1.33 5.74 -13.31
N GLY A 47 -0.35 5.13 -13.98
CA GLY A 47 1.07 5.41 -13.76
C GLY A 47 1.41 6.87 -13.97
N ALA A 48 0.87 7.49 -15.03
CA ALA A 48 1.04 8.92 -15.28
C ALA A 48 0.45 9.79 -14.16
N ALA A 49 -0.73 9.43 -13.65
CA ALA A 49 -1.37 10.13 -12.53
C ALA A 49 -0.55 10.01 -11.23
N TYR A 50 -0.05 8.80 -10.92
CA TYR A 50 0.83 8.58 -9.76
C TYR A 50 2.15 9.34 -9.90
N LYS A 51 2.82 9.28 -11.05
CA LYS A 51 4.05 10.05 -11.32
C LYS A 51 3.82 11.54 -11.08
N ALA A 52 2.77 12.11 -11.66
CA ALA A 52 2.43 13.52 -11.45
C ALA A 52 2.16 13.88 -9.97
N GLY A 53 1.52 12.97 -9.22
CA GLY A 53 1.30 13.13 -7.78
C GLY A 53 2.60 13.07 -6.97
N ILE A 54 3.48 12.15 -7.30
CA ILE A 54 4.80 11.96 -6.67
C ILE A 54 5.70 13.16 -6.97
N GLU A 55 5.77 13.59 -8.24
CA GLU A 55 6.51 14.79 -8.66
C GLU A 55 5.99 16.07 -7.99
N ALA A 56 4.69 16.14 -7.70
CA ALA A 56 4.10 17.24 -6.93
C ALA A 56 4.42 17.16 -5.42
N GLY A 57 5.18 16.14 -4.98
CA GLY A 57 5.65 15.96 -3.62
C GLY A 57 4.62 15.33 -2.67
N ALA A 58 3.69 14.50 -3.17
CA ALA A 58 2.74 13.78 -2.30
C ALA A 58 3.48 13.05 -1.17
N MET A 59 3.09 13.31 0.07
CA MET A 59 3.76 12.75 1.25
C MET A 59 3.31 11.33 1.56
N THR A 60 2.10 10.94 1.13
CA THR A 60 1.56 9.61 1.40
C THR A 60 0.90 8.99 0.16
N VAL A 61 0.95 7.65 0.10
CA VAL A 61 0.18 6.84 -0.85
C VAL A 61 -0.66 5.85 -0.07
N MET A 62 -1.96 5.77 -0.36
CA MET A 62 -2.83 4.74 0.18
C MET A 62 -2.94 3.58 -0.81
N ILE A 63 -2.61 2.38 -0.32
CA ILE A 63 -2.68 1.15 -1.10
C ILE A 63 -4.09 0.56 -0.97
N GLY A 64 -4.75 0.32 -2.11
CA GLY A 64 -6.05 -0.35 -2.16
C GLY A 64 -5.94 -1.88 -2.11
N HIS A 65 -7.09 -2.52 -1.86
CA HIS A 65 -7.19 -3.98 -1.91
C HIS A 65 -7.52 -4.43 -3.33
N ILE A 66 -6.65 -4.02 -4.27
CA ILE A 66 -6.82 -4.12 -5.72
C ILE A 66 -5.68 -4.96 -6.29
N MET A 67 -6.01 -5.99 -7.06
CA MET A 67 -5.02 -6.74 -7.82
C MET A 67 -4.62 -5.97 -9.09
N GLN A 68 -3.37 -6.11 -9.49
CA GLN A 68 -2.89 -5.69 -10.81
C GLN A 68 -2.05 -6.84 -11.43
N PRO A 69 -2.72 -7.82 -12.06
CA PRO A 69 -2.08 -9.06 -12.46
C PRO A 69 -0.97 -8.90 -13.51
N ALA A 70 -1.10 -7.95 -14.44
CA ALA A 70 -0.09 -7.74 -15.47
C ALA A 70 1.25 -7.30 -14.86
N TRP A 71 1.22 -6.35 -13.90
CA TRP A 71 2.41 -5.92 -13.19
C TRP A 71 2.96 -7.01 -12.26
N SER A 72 2.11 -7.75 -11.52
CA SER A 72 2.59 -8.86 -10.69
C SER A 72 3.33 -9.92 -11.52
N ARG A 73 2.79 -10.31 -12.69
CA ARG A 73 3.46 -11.26 -13.59
C ARG A 73 4.76 -10.71 -14.20
N LYS A 74 4.81 -9.42 -14.52
CA LYS A 74 6.01 -8.77 -15.05
C LYS A 74 7.14 -8.72 -14.02
N LEU A 75 6.81 -8.35 -12.78
CA LEU A 75 7.79 -8.16 -11.70
C LEU A 75 8.17 -9.48 -11.01
N ARG A 76 7.29 -10.49 -11.07
CA ARG A 76 7.53 -11.85 -10.56
C ARG A 76 7.27 -12.89 -11.66
N PRO A 77 8.21 -13.03 -12.63
CA PRO A 77 8.05 -14.01 -13.71
C PRO A 77 7.80 -15.43 -13.18
N GLY A 78 6.74 -16.08 -13.65
CA GLY A 78 6.35 -17.42 -13.23
C GLY A 78 5.46 -17.49 -11.98
N ILE A 79 5.00 -16.35 -11.45
CA ILE A 79 3.99 -16.35 -10.38
C ILE A 79 2.73 -17.09 -10.84
N ALA A 80 2.22 -17.98 -10.01
CA ALA A 80 0.94 -18.65 -10.26
C ALA A 80 -0.24 -17.69 -10.06
N ASP A 81 -1.33 -17.92 -10.78
CA ASP A 81 -2.50 -17.01 -10.70
C ASP A 81 -3.10 -16.94 -9.30
N GLU A 82 -3.08 -18.05 -8.56
CA GLU A 82 -3.52 -18.13 -7.16
C GLU A 82 -2.64 -17.37 -6.17
N ASP A 83 -1.41 -17.04 -6.56
CA ASP A 83 -0.45 -16.28 -5.74
C ASP A 83 -0.49 -14.77 -6.02
N ILE A 84 -1.29 -14.32 -7.00
CA ILE A 84 -1.48 -12.89 -7.26
C ILE A 84 -2.35 -12.31 -6.17
N MET A 85 -1.77 -11.42 -5.37
CA MET A 85 -2.41 -10.80 -4.22
C MET A 85 -2.89 -9.37 -4.50
N PRO A 86 -3.86 -8.85 -3.74
CA PRO A 86 -4.16 -7.41 -3.75
C PRO A 86 -2.92 -6.61 -3.35
N ALA A 87 -2.80 -5.39 -3.86
CA ALA A 87 -1.60 -4.56 -3.70
C ALA A 87 -1.15 -4.39 -2.23
N THR A 88 -2.08 -4.37 -1.28
CA THR A 88 -1.78 -4.36 0.16
C THR A 88 -1.03 -5.60 0.68
N LEU A 89 -1.00 -6.67 -0.11
CA LEU A 89 -0.33 -7.94 0.19
C LEU A 89 0.62 -8.37 -0.94
N ALA A 90 1.00 -7.45 -1.83
CA ALA A 90 1.84 -7.71 -3.00
C ALA A 90 3.16 -6.92 -2.90
N PRO A 91 4.26 -7.54 -2.40
CA PRO A 91 5.53 -6.85 -2.23
C PRO A 91 6.09 -6.30 -3.53
N GLU A 92 5.87 -6.97 -4.66
CA GLU A 92 6.27 -6.51 -5.98
C GLU A 92 5.57 -5.21 -6.40
N LEU A 93 4.30 -5.03 -6.03
CA LEU A 93 3.57 -3.80 -6.37
C LEU A 93 3.99 -2.62 -5.47
N MET A 94 4.24 -2.86 -4.19
CA MET A 94 4.69 -1.80 -3.29
C MET A 94 6.19 -1.51 -3.39
N GLY A 95 7.01 -2.56 -3.49
CA GLY A 95 8.47 -2.44 -3.56
C GLY A 95 8.93 -2.05 -4.96
N ASP A 96 8.69 -2.91 -5.95
CA ASP A 96 9.29 -2.74 -7.27
C ASP A 96 8.56 -1.71 -8.12
N LEU A 97 7.21 -1.71 -8.13
CA LEU A 97 6.45 -0.75 -8.92
C LEU A 97 6.38 0.63 -8.25
N LEU A 98 5.83 0.72 -7.03
CA LEU A 98 5.59 2.02 -6.40
C LEU A 98 6.89 2.70 -5.95
N ARG A 99 7.75 1.98 -5.22
CA ARG A 99 9.01 2.56 -4.73
C ARG A 99 10.11 2.54 -5.79
N GLY A 100 10.23 1.46 -6.55
CA GLY A 100 11.27 1.30 -7.58
C GLY A 100 10.96 2.09 -8.85
N GLU A 101 9.95 1.68 -9.62
CA GLU A 101 9.66 2.25 -10.95
C GLU A 101 9.09 3.68 -10.87
N LEU A 102 8.19 3.95 -9.91
CA LEU A 102 7.60 5.28 -9.74
C LEU A 102 8.39 6.20 -8.81
N GLY A 103 9.38 5.69 -8.07
CA GLY A 103 10.28 6.47 -7.22
C GLY A 103 9.63 7.05 -5.95
N PHE A 104 8.53 6.48 -5.46
CA PHE A 104 7.89 6.99 -4.26
C PHE A 104 8.66 6.66 -2.98
N ASN A 105 9.08 7.67 -2.22
CA ASN A 105 9.82 7.50 -0.96
C ASN A 105 9.06 7.98 0.29
N GLY A 106 7.79 8.36 0.16
CA GLY A 106 6.96 8.78 1.30
C GLY A 106 6.35 7.62 2.09
N LEU A 107 5.40 7.95 2.96
CA LEU A 107 4.66 6.98 3.78
C LEU A 107 3.66 6.20 2.94
N VAL A 108 3.71 4.89 3.02
CA VAL A 108 2.72 3.98 2.44
C VAL A 108 1.76 3.51 3.52
N VAL A 109 0.47 3.77 3.32
CA VAL A 109 -0.58 3.35 4.24
C VAL A 109 -1.58 2.43 3.52
N THR A 110 -2.10 1.42 4.19
CA THR A 110 -3.14 0.57 3.60
C THR A 110 -4.48 1.30 3.60
N ASP A 111 -5.39 0.88 2.73
CA ASP A 111 -6.81 1.13 2.94
C ASP A 111 -7.32 0.32 4.15
N ALA A 112 -8.58 0.47 4.52
CA ALA A 112 -9.14 -0.09 5.75
C ALA A 112 -9.01 -1.63 5.82
N THR A 113 -8.25 -2.14 6.78
CA THR A 113 -8.03 -3.59 6.94
C THR A 113 -9.27 -4.37 7.40
N THR A 114 -10.38 -3.66 7.66
CA THR A 114 -11.68 -4.27 7.96
C THR A 114 -12.45 -4.67 6.70
N MET A 115 -12.03 -4.17 5.52
CA MET A 115 -12.68 -4.45 4.24
C MET A 115 -12.53 -5.91 3.82
N VAL A 116 -13.51 -6.42 3.06
CA VAL A 116 -13.47 -7.80 2.56
C VAL A 116 -12.30 -8.00 1.60
N GLY A 117 -12.00 -7.03 0.75
CA GLY A 117 -10.87 -7.07 -0.19
C GLY A 117 -9.51 -7.39 0.47
N PHE A 118 -9.32 -6.99 1.73
CA PHE A 118 -8.14 -7.34 2.51
C PHE A 118 -8.22 -8.74 3.14
N ASN A 119 -9.38 -9.08 3.71
CA ASN A 119 -9.56 -10.28 4.51
C ASN A 119 -9.85 -11.54 3.68
N ALA A 120 -10.22 -11.39 2.40
CA ALA A 120 -10.50 -12.52 1.51
C ALA A 120 -9.23 -13.27 1.06
N ALA A 121 -8.11 -12.55 0.93
CA ALA A 121 -6.88 -13.12 0.38
C ALA A 121 -6.17 -14.08 1.36
N MET A 122 -6.17 -13.76 2.66
CA MET A 122 -5.59 -14.63 3.70
C MET A 122 -6.16 -14.33 5.09
N PRO A 123 -6.04 -15.27 6.05
CA PRO A 123 -6.49 -15.05 7.42
C PRO A 123 -5.84 -13.82 8.07
N ARG A 124 -6.63 -12.98 8.76
CA ARG A 124 -6.21 -11.71 9.35
C ARG A 124 -4.94 -11.81 10.22
N ARG A 125 -4.80 -12.89 10.97
CA ARG A 125 -3.61 -13.18 11.78
C ARG A 125 -2.31 -13.19 10.95
N LYS A 126 -2.40 -13.52 9.63
CA LYS A 126 -1.27 -13.47 8.70
C LYS A 126 -1.24 -12.18 7.90
N SER A 127 -2.41 -11.71 7.39
CA SER A 127 -2.45 -10.54 6.52
C SER A 127 -2.01 -9.25 7.21
N VAL A 128 -2.29 -9.07 8.51
CA VAL A 128 -1.89 -7.86 9.26
C VAL A 128 -0.35 -7.72 9.29
N PRO A 129 0.44 -8.66 9.85
CA PRO A 129 1.90 -8.53 9.81
C PRO A 129 2.45 -8.57 8.38
N TYR A 130 1.85 -9.37 7.50
CA TYR A 130 2.30 -9.48 6.12
C TYR A 130 2.12 -8.18 5.32
N SER A 131 1.09 -7.37 5.59
CA SER A 131 0.92 -6.08 4.92
C SER A 131 2.09 -5.13 5.16
N ILE A 132 2.64 -5.14 6.38
CA ILE A 132 3.84 -4.37 6.72
C ILE A 132 5.09 -5.01 6.07
N ALA A 133 5.22 -6.33 6.15
CA ALA A 133 6.31 -7.06 5.50
C ALA A 133 6.34 -6.82 3.97
N ALA A 134 5.16 -6.74 3.34
CA ALA A 134 5.02 -6.49 1.90
C ALA A 134 5.35 -5.05 1.49
N GLY A 135 5.47 -4.09 2.42
CA GLY A 135 5.95 -2.74 2.10
C GLY A 135 5.10 -1.58 2.60
N ALA A 136 3.93 -1.84 3.23
CA ALA A 136 3.18 -0.79 3.90
C ALA A 136 3.92 -0.34 5.18
N ASP A 137 3.86 0.95 5.49
CA ASP A 137 4.48 1.50 6.70
C ASP A 137 3.46 1.62 7.85
N MET A 138 2.18 1.67 7.50
CA MET A 138 1.07 1.77 8.46
C MET A 138 -0.15 1.07 7.89
N PHE A 139 -0.88 0.32 8.72
CA PHE A 139 -2.19 -0.19 8.34
C PHE A 139 -3.31 0.61 9.01
N LEU A 140 -4.40 0.85 8.28
CA LEU A 140 -5.54 1.59 8.78
C LEU A 140 -6.63 0.68 9.33
N PHE A 141 -7.28 1.21 10.35
CA PHE A 141 -8.44 0.71 11.03
C PHE A 141 -8.28 -0.73 11.50
N PRO A 142 -7.64 -0.91 12.67
CA PRO A 142 -7.60 -2.21 13.31
C PRO A 142 -9.03 -2.68 13.60
N LYS A 143 -9.31 -3.95 13.36
CA LYS A 143 -10.60 -4.56 13.73
C LYS A 143 -10.73 -4.69 15.25
N ASN A 144 -9.63 -5.09 15.86
CA ASN A 144 -9.44 -5.15 17.30
C ASN A 144 -7.97 -4.82 17.59
N LEU A 145 -7.73 -3.68 18.21
CA LEU A 145 -6.36 -3.18 18.41
C LEU A 145 -5.48 -4.18 19.18
N LYS A 146 -6.04 -4.84 20.21
CA LYS A 146 -5.29 -5.80 21.03
C LYS A 146 -4.93 -7.08 20.24
N GLU A 147 -5.88 -7.58 19.44
CA GLU A 147 -5.63 -8.75 18.60
C GLU A 147 -4.65 -8.42 17.47
N ASP A 148 -4.86 -7.30 16.77
CA ASP A 148 -4.00 -6.90 15.67
C ASP A 148 -2.56 -6.61 16.16
N TYR A 149 -2.40 -6.03 17.35
CA TYR A 149 -1.09 -5.90 17.99
C TYR A 149 -0.46 -7.28 18.27
N GLN A 150 -1.25 -8.23 18.79
CA GLN A 150 -0.76 -9.58 19.03
C GLN A 150 -0.36 -10.28 17.72
N PHE A 151 -1.14 -10.08 16.63
CA PHE A 151 -0.77 -10.60 15.31
C PHE A 151 0.54 -10.02 14.77
N MET A 152 0.81 -8.74 15.00
CA MET A 152 2.10 -8.13 14.67
C MET A 152 3.25 -8.78 15.44
N MET A 153 3.12 -8.95 16.76
CA MET A 153 4.12 -9.59 17.61
C MET A 153 4.34 -11.06 17.22
N ASP A 154 3.26 -11.78 16.93
CA ASP A 154 3.33 -13.16 16.45
C ASP A 154 4.01 -13.22 15.07
N GLY A 155 3.73 -12.26 14.19
CA GLY A 155 4.35 -12.14 12.87
C GLY A 155 5.87 -11.95 12.94
N ILE A 156 6.37 -11.17 13.90
CA ILE A 156 7.81 -11.01 14.15
C ILE A 156 8.40 -12.34 14.65
N ARG A 157 7.78 -12.94 15.67
CA ARG A 157 8.25 -14.22 16.22
C ARG A 157 8.27 -15.36 15.18
N ASP A 158 7.26 -15.40 14.32
CA ASP A 158 7.08 -16.44 13.30
C ASP A 158 7.88 -16.15 11.99
N GLY A 159 8.64 -15.02 11.94
CA GLY A 159 9.49 -14.63 10.81
C GLY A 159 8.73 -14.11 9.58
N ILE A 160 7.45 -13.76 9.71
CA ILE A 160 6.67 -13.10 8.64
C ILE A 160 7.10 -11.64 8.46
N LEU A 161 7.40 -10.97 9.57
CA LEU A 161 7.82 -9.58 9.63
C LEU A 161 9.15 -9.47 10.35
N THR A 162 10.12 -8.77 9.78
CA THR A 162 11.43 -8.55 10.42
C THR A 162 11.46 -7.27 11.22
N GLU A 163 12.34 -7.20 12.23
CA GLU A 163 12.53 -5.98 13.03
C GLU A 163 13.04 -4.83 12.15
N GLU A 164 13.93 -5.10 11.21
CA GLU A 164 14.46 -4.10 10.27
C GLU A 164 13.33 -3.47 9.44
N ARG A 165 12.33 -4.28 8.99
CA ARG A 165 11.19 -3.76 8.25
C ARG A 165 10.28 -2.90 9.13
N VAL A 166 10.14 -3.25 10.41
CA VAL A 166 9.43 -2.42 11.40
C VAL A 166 10.15 -1.09 11.58
N ASP A 167 11.47 -1.11 11.74
CA ASP A 167 12.29 0.10 11.90
C ASP A 167 12.17 1.03 10.68
N GLU A 168 12.20 0.48 9.47
CA GLU A 168 11.95 1.27 8.24
C GLU A 168 10.58 1.94 8.24
N ALA A 169 9.54 1.22 8.65
CA ALA A 169 8.19 1.78 8.73
C ALA A 169 8.12 2.90 9.76
N VAL A 170 8.69 2.68 10.95
CA VAL A 170 8.76 3.68 12.03
C VAL A 170 9.52 4.91 11.57
N LEU A 171 10.65 4.77 10.89
CA LEU A 171 11.42 5.91 10.37
C LEU A 171 10.60 6.77 9.41
N ARG A 172 9.78 6.17 8.51
CA ARG A 172 8.89 6.92 7.63
C ARG A 172 7.76 7.61 8.37
N ILE A 173 7.18 6.95 9.37
CA ILE A 173 6.17 7.55 10.26
C ILE A 173 6.74 8.77 11.00
N LEU A 174 7.92 8.61 11.60
CA LEU A 174 8.60 9.69 12.33
C LEU A 174 9.00 10.83 11.38
N GLY A 175 9.51 10.49 10.19
CA GLY A 175 9.84 11.47 9.14
C GLY A 175 8.65 12.30 8.70
N LEU A 176 7.49 11.67 8.48
CA LEU A 176 6.25 12.38 8.16
C LEU A 176 5.81 13.29 9.30
N LYS A 177 5.84 12.81 10.54
CA LYS A 177 5.51 13.62 11.72
C LYS A 177 6.44 14.82 11.87
N ALA A 178 7.74 14.64 11.63
CA ALA A 178 8.71 15.72 11.66
C ALA A 178 8.46 16.74 10.55
N ALA A 179 8.19 16.30 9.32
CA ALA A 179 7.87 17.18 8.20
C ALA A 179 6.61 18.02 8.45
N LEU A 180 5.65 17.48 9.18
CA LEU A 180 4.40 18.15 9.58
C LEU A 180 4.52 18.90 10.92
N ARG A 181 5.70 18.92 11.56
CA ARG A 181 5.97 19.57 12.86
C ARG A 181 5.05 19.11 14.00
N LEU A 182 4.72 17.81 14.02
CA LEU A 182 3.80 17.23 15.02
C LEU A 182 4.47 16.97 16.38
N TYR A 183 5.72 17.37 16.56
CA TYR A 183 6.48 17.25 17.82
C TYR A 183 6.75 18.59 18.50
N GLU A 184 6.27 19.69 17.92
CA GLU A 184 6.42 21.07 18.45
C GLU A 184 5.24 21.45 19.35
#